data_ddf267494abff28fad6d697e4e6dc4be
#
_entry.id   ddf267494abff28fad6d697e4e6dc4be
#
_cell.length_a   1.000
_cell.length_b   1.000
_cell.length_c   1.000
_cell.angle_alpha   90.00
_cell.angle_beta   90.00
_cell.angle_gamma   90.00
#
_symmetry.space_group_name_H-M   'P 1'
#
loop_
_entity.id
_entity.type
_entity.pdbx_description
1 polymer ?
#
loop_
_entity_poly.entity_id
_entity_poly.type
_entity_poly.pdbx_seq_one_letter_code
_entity_poly.pdbx_strand_id
1 'polypeptide(L)'
;TVFCGSEDKDVDLATESSPITARNIRVTRSAMNGLTVHDLHLSRYDGVNITRIFRAGMTLFPYPHLRFQIGDVVYCVGPERSIRRLADKLGNQEKKLDHPNLISIFLGIAVGILFGSLPIAIPGMPVPLKLGLAGGPLIVAILLGYYGPNFKLITYTTASANLMLREMGIALFLASVGLAAGRPFVDAIVEGNGLLYAFLGLFITIIPLVVIGSIARKVYKMNYHSIVGMIAGATTDPPTLAYASTLTEKNVSAVAYSTVYPLAMFLRILSGQFVLLILWQFVS
;
A
#
# COMPACT_ATOMS: atom_id res chain seq x y z
N THR A 1 -18.86 -28.74 25.70
CA THR A 1 -19.04 -28.40 27.15
C THR A 1 -17.84 -28.84 28.00
N VAL A 2 -17.05 -29.82 27.59
CA VAL A 2 -15.91 -30.33 28.39
C VAL A 2 -14.72 -29.39 28.39
N PHE A 3 -14.55 -28.56 27.37
CA PHE A 3 -13.41 -27.64 27.24
C PHE A 3 -13.72 -26.17 27.57
N CYS A 4 -14.96 -25.74 27.52
CA CYS A 4 -15.33 -24.33 27.69
C CYS A 4 -16.13 -24.03 28.96
N GLY A 5 -16.43 -25.05 29.78
CA GLY A 5 -17.30 -24.90 30.95
C GLY A 5 -18.78 -24.66 30.59
N SER A 6 -19.58 -24.31 31.57
CA SER A 6 -20.96 -23.89 31.38
C SER A 6 -21.06 -22.40 31.07
N GLU A 7 -21.98 -22.04 30.16
CA GLU A 7 -22.30 -20.66 29.86
C GLU A 7 -22.88 -19.97 31.12
N ASP A 8 -22.25 -18.89 31.56
CA ASP A 8 -22.79 -18.02 32.60
C ASP A 8 -23.66 -16.96 31.91
N LYS A 9 -24.96 -17.12 32.01
CA LYS A 9 -25.97 -16.27 31.36
C LYS A 9 -26.16 -14.92 32.07
N ASP A 10 -25.64 -14.78 33.27
CA ASP A 10 -25.82 -13.57 34.08
C ASP A 10 -24.70 -12.55 33.85
N VAL A 11 -23.67 -12.89 33.05
CA VAL A 11 -22.55 -12.01 32.74
C VAL A 11 -22.76 -11.37 31.37
N ASP A 12 -23.25 -10.13 31.35
CA ASP A 12 -23.25 -9.30 30.15
C ASP A 12 -21.88 -8.63 29.99
N LEU A 13 -21.08 -9.13 29.05
CA LEU A 13 -19.74 -8.62 28.74
C LEU A 13 -19.75 -7.24 28.05
N ALA A 14 -20.91 -6.76 27.64
CA ALA A 14 -21.05 -5.47 26.95
C ALA A 14 -21.39 -4.30 27.92
N THR A 15 -21.65 -4.56 29.21
CA THR A 15 -21.97 -3.53 30.18
C THR A 15 -20.72 -2.76 30.63
N GLU A 16 -20.87 -1.49 31.01
CA GLU A 16 -19.81 -0.64 31.57
C GLU A 16 -19.16 -1.23 32.85
N SER A 17 -19.88 -2.11 33.54
CA SER A 17 -19.39 -2.84 34.73
C SER A 17 -18.58 -4.11 34.41
N SER A 18 -18.43 -4.48 33.16
CA SER A 18 -17.67 -5.66 32.77
C SER A 18 -16.21 -5.52 33.20
N PRO A 19 -15.62 -6.54 33.85
CA PRO A 19 -14.21 -6.54 34.19
C PRO A 19 -13.28 -6.58 32.98
N ILE A 20 -13.83 -6.90 31.79
CA ILE A 20 -13.12 -6.99 30.53
C ILE A 20 -13.53 -5.82 29.64
N THR A 21 -12.56 -5.05 29.19
CA THR A 21 -12.75 -3.92 28.27
C THR A 21 -11.98 -4.12 26.99
N ALA A 22 -12.41 -3.45 25.93
CA ALA A 22 -11.71 -3.43 24.66
C ALA A 22 -11.22 -2.01 24.36
N ARG A 23 -9.97 -1.84 23.98
CA ARG A 23 -9.40 -0.53 23.65
C ARG A 23 -8.47 -0.58 22.44
N ASN A 24 -8.45 0.52 21.72
CA ASN A 24 -7.45 0.82 20.70
C ASN A 24 -6.27 1.53 21.37
N ILE A 25 -5.07 0.98 21.20
CA ILE A 25 -3.82 1.54 21.71
C ILE A 25 -2.92 1.87 20.52
N ARG A 26 -2.49 3.12 20.42
CA ARG A 26 -1.60 3.55 19.33
C ARG A 26 -0.13 3.40 19.73
N VAL A 27 0.66 2.77 18.86
CA VAL A 27 2.10 2.62 19.07
C VAL A 27 2.78 3.95 18.76
N THR A 28 3.28 4.63 19.80
CA THR A 28 3.92 5.95 19.67
C THR A 28 5.33 6.00 20.24
N ARG A 29 5.73 4.96 20.98
CA ARG A 29 7.06 4.89 21.60
C ARG A 29 8.06 4.31 20.59
N SER A 30 9.12 5.07 20.26
CA SER A 30 10.15 4.67 19.28
C SER A 30 10.83 3.34 19.64
N ALA A 31 10.97 3.03 20.94
CA ALA A 31 11.52 1.76 21.41
C ALA A 31 10.68 0.54 21.01
N MET A 32 9.41 0.72 20.63
CA MET A 32 8.54 -0.36 20.19
C MET A 32 8.67 -0.64 18.68
N ASN A 33 9.25 0.28 17.91
CA ASN A 33 9.45 0.11 16.49
C ASN A 33 10.39 -1.08 16.21
N GLY A 34 9.92 -2.05 15.43
CA GLY A 34 10.67 -3.23 15.06
C GLY A 34 10.63 -4.40 16.07
N LEU A 35 10.07 -4.20 17.28
CA LEU A 35 9.85 -5.31 18.21
C LEU A 35 8.71 -6.20 17.71
N THR A 36 8.83 -7.51 17.95
CA THR A 36 7.77 -8.46 17.57
C THR A 36 6.66 -8.51 18.62
N VAL A 37 5.49 -9.03 18.23
CA VAL A 37 4.40 -9.31 19.19
C VAL A 37 4.87 -10.28 20.27
N HIS A 38 5.72 -11.24 19.93
CA HIS A 38 6.33 -12.17 20.89
C HIS A 38 7.21 -11.43 21.92
N ASP A 39 8.04 -10.46 21.50
CA ASP A 39 8.92 -9.69 22.36
C ASP A 39 8.17 -8.80 23.36
N LEU A 40 6.90 -8.52 23.10
CA LEU A 40 6.05 -7.78 24.01
C LEU A 40 5.73 -8.57 25.29
N HIS A 41 5.91 -9.90 25.26
CA HIS A 41 5.65 -10.81 26.38
C HIS A 41 4.27 -10.57 27.00
N LEU A 42 3.21 -10.77 26.22
CA LEU A 42 1.83 -10.53 26.64
C LEU A 42 1.44 -11.27 27.92
N SER A 43 2.11 -12.39 28.24
CA SER A 43 1.96 -13.12 29.51
C SER A 43 2.23 -12.27 30.77
N ARG A 44 2.94 -11.14 30.64
CA ARG A 44 3.17 -10.19 31.75
C ARG A 44 1.99 -9.25 31.99
N TYR A 45 1.01 -9.27 31.10
CA TYR A 45 -0.20 -8.41 31.17
C TYR A 45 -1.40 -9.31 31.36
N ASP A 46 -1.68 -9.68 32.61
CA ASP A 46 -2.71 -10.64 33.01
C ASP A 46 -4.02 -10.45 32.23
N GLY A 47 -4.40 -11.44 31.45
CA GLY A 47 -5.66 -11.48 30.73
C GLY A 47 -5.78 -10.55 29.51
N VAL A 48 -4.70 -9.88 29.07
CA VAL A 48 -4.74 -9.05 27.85
C VAL A 48 -4.46 -9.89 26.61
N ASN A 49 -5.34 -9.76 25.63
CA ASN A 49 -5.18 -10.35 24.31
C ASN A 49 -5.18 -9.26 23.23
N ILE A 50 -4.24 -9.33 22.29
CA ILE A 50 -4.24 -8.50 21.07
C ILE A 50 -5.02 -9.27 20.00
N THR A 51 -6.12 -8.70 19.53
CA THR A 51 -6.98 -9.37 18.54
C THR A 51 -6.73 -8.89 17.12
N ARG A 52 -6.34 -7.62 16.95
CA ARG A 52 -6.09 -7.01 15.64
C ARG A 52 -5.05 -5.91 15.75
N ILE A 53 -4.35 -5.67 14.64
CA ILE A 53 -3.43 -4.53 14.49
C ILE A 53 -3.83 -3.82 13.19
N PHE A 54 -4.10 -2.52 13.29
CA PHE A 54 -4.41 -1.70 12.13
C PHE A 54 -3.16 -0.91 11.73
N ARG A 55 -2.76 -1.05 10.46
CA ARG A 55 -1.60 -0.38 9.88
C ARG A 55 -1.96 0.16 8.50
N ALA A 56 -1.82 1.46 8.29
CA ALA A 56 -2.07 2.11 6.99
C ALA A 56 -3.40 1.69 6.33
N GLY A 57 -4.49 1.59 7.12
CA GLY A 57 -5.82 1.19 6.64
C GLY A 57 -6.03 -0.32 6.47
N MET A 58 -5.02 -1.15 6.69
CA MET A 58 -5.12 -2.61 6.65
C MET A 58 -5.26 -3.21 8.04
N THR A 59 -6.04 -4.30 8.14
CA THR A 59 -6.16 -5.10 9.37
C THR A 59 -5.21 -6.28 9.29
N LEU A 60 -4.28 -6.36 10.24
CA LEU A 60 -3.30 -7.43 10.36
C LEU A 60 -3.65 -8.33 11.53
N PHE A 61 -3.41 -9.64 11.38
CA PHE A 61 -3.50 -10.59 12.50
C PHE A 61 -2.21 -10.53 13.34
N PRO A 62 -2.32 -10.56 14.68
CA PRO A 62 -1.17 -10.46 15.59
C PRO A 62 -0.42 -11.79 15.72
N TYR A 63 0.24 -12.26 14.64
CA TYR A 63 1.11 -13.44 14.75
C TYR A 63 2.43 -13.11 15.48
N PRO A 64 3.10 -14.10 16.12
CA PRO A 64 4.23 -13.86 17.01
C PRO A 64 5.38 -13.07 16.41
N HIS A 65 5.69 -13.27 15.13
CA HIS A 65 6.80 -12.61 14.43
C HIS A 65 6.41 -11.26 13.78
N LEU A 66 5.14 -10.84 13.89
CA LEU A 66 4.73 -9.52 13.40
C LEU A 66 5.45 -8.43 14.18
N ARG A 67 6.12 -7.54 13.46
CA ARG A 67 6.84 -6.41 14.05
C ARG A 67 5.95 -5.19 14.15
N PHE A 68 5.96 -4.55 15.32
CA PHE A 68 5.29 -3.27 15.50
C PHE A 68 5.98 -2.17 14.72
N GLN A 69 5.17 -1.25 14.23
CA GLN A 69 5.63 -0.01 13.62
C GLN A 69 4.99 1.19 14.33
N ILE A 70 5.69 2.33 14.33
CA ILE A 70 5.11 3.58 14.84
C ILE A 70 3.85 3.88 14.03
N GLY A 71 2.78 4.25 14.74
CA GLY A 71 1.48 4.54 14.14
C GLY A 71 0.53 3.34 14.05
N ASP A 72 0.98 2.11 14.31
CA ASP A 72 0.07 0.97 14.44
C ASP A 72 -0.98 1.23 15.52
N VAL A 73 -2.21 0.83 15.25
CA VAL A 73 -3.28 0.82 16.24
C VAL A 73 -3.56 -0.62 16.63
N VAL A 74 -3.28 -0.94 17.88
CA VAL A 74 -3.40 -2.28 18.45
C VAL A 74 -4.75 -2.39 19.17
N TYR A 75 -5.63 -3.28 18.72
CA TYR A 75 -6.90 -3.56 19.37
C TYR A 75 -6.70 -4.65 20.42
N CYS A 76 -6.84 -4.25 21.68
CA CYS A 76 -6.60 -5.10 22.85
C CYS A 76 -7.91 -5.32 23.60
N VAL A 77 -8.06 -6.54 24.15
CA VAL A 77 -9.18 -6.94 25.01
C VAL A 77 -8.60 -7.51 26.31
N GLY A 78 -9.12 -7.11 27.44
CA GLY A 78 -8.69 -7.58 28.74
C GLY A 78 -9.07 -6.67 29.91
N PRO A 79 -8.55 -6.94 31.11
CA PRO A 79 -8.79 -6.10 32.29
C PRO A 79 -8.23 -4.68 32.10
N GLU A 80 -8.99 -3.68 32.49
CA GLU A 80 -8.66 -2.26 32.34
C GLU A 80 -7.24 -1.92 32.86
N ARG A 81 -6.87 -2.45 34.03
CA ARG A 81 -5.55 -2.20 34.64
C ARG A 81 -4.41 -2.71 33.76
N SER A 82 -4.58 -3.90 33.20
CA SER A 82 -3.56 -4.54 32.35
C SER A 82 -3.46 -3.84 30.99
N ILE A 83 -4.61 -3.42 30.42
CA ILE A 83 -4.65 -2.62 29.18
C ILE A 83 -3.93 -1.28 29.39
N ARG A 84 -4.12 -0.59 30.52
CA ARG A 84 -3.40 0.67 30.81
C ARG A 84 -1.89 0.47 30.89
N ARG A 85 -1.40 -0.58 31.55
CA ARG A 85 0.02 -0.91 31.58
C ARG A 85 0.59 -1.18 30.19
N LEU A 86 -0.17 -1.87 29.34
CA LEU A 86 0.20 -2.09 27.95
C LEU A 86 0.22 -0.79 27.16
N ALA A 87 -0.78 0.10 27.35
CA ALA A 87 -0.84 1.42 26.74
C ALA A 87 0.38 2.28 27.09
N ASP A 88 0.79 2.28 28.36
CA ASP A 88 2.00 2.98 28.82
C ASP A 88 3.26 2.42 28.15
N LYS A 89 3.33 1.12 27.93
CA LYS A 89 4.45 0.48 27.24
C LYS A 89 4.50 0.84 25.77
N LEU A 90 3.35 0.83 25.08
CA LEU A 90 3.22 1.19 23.66
C LEU A 90 3.30 2.70 23.42
N GLY A 91 2.99 3.50 24.46
CA GLY A 91 3.10 4.96 24.46
C GLY A 91 1.77 5.68 24.35
N ASN A 92 0.84 5.25 23.54
CA ASN A 92 -0.54 5.75 23.34
C ASN A 92 -0.70 7.30 23.38
N GLN A 93 0.29 8.04 22.87
CA GLN A 93 0.31 9.51 22.84
C GLN A 93 0.07 9.99 21.41
N GLU A 94 -1.17 10.25 21.04
CA GLU A 94 -1.56 10.67 19.68
C GLU A 94 -0.84 11.96 19.24
N LYS A 95 -0.74 12.94 20.12
CA LYS A 95 -0.07 14.23 19.85
C LYS A 95 1.39 14.10 19.37
N LYS A 96 2.09 13.02 19.69
CA LYS A 96 3.47 12.80 19.19
C LYS A 96 3.53 12.40 17.73
N LEU A 97 2.42 11.97 17.15
CA LEU A 97 2.31 11.51 15.77
C LEU A 97 1.78 12.59 14.82
N ASP A 98 1.45 13.77 15.34
CA ASP A 98 0.87 14.86 14.52
C ASP A 98 1.88 15.51 13.58
N HIS A 99 3.18 15.30 13.80
CA HIS A 99 4.24 15.81 12.93
C HIS A 99 4.69 14.73 11.94
N PRO A 100 4.36 14.86 10.64
CA PRO A 100 4.82 13.93 9.62
C PRO A 100 6.34 14.04 9.44
N ASN A 101 7.02 12.91 9.37
CA ASN A 101 8.46 12.88 9.06
C ASN A 101 8.68 12.97 7.55
N LEU A 102 8.59 14.16 7.01
CA LEU A 102 8.77 14.41 5.56
C LEU A 102 10.21 14.12 5.10
N ILE A 103 11.19 14.26 5.98
CA ILE A 103 12.60 14.00 5.66
C ILE A 103 12.78 12.55 5.21
N SER A 104 12.21 11.60 5.93
CA SER A 104 12.29 10.18 5.57
C SER A 104 11.68 9.88 4.20
N ILE A 105 10.58 10.55 3.85
CA ILE A 105 9.91 10.38 2.55
C ILE A 105 10.79 10.93 1.43
N PHE A 106 11.22 12.18 1.53
CA PHE A 106 12.02 12.81 0.49
C PHE A 106 13.39 12.16 0.34
N LEU A 107 14.02 11.73 1.44
CA LEU A 107 15.26 10.97 1.39
C LEU A 107 15.05 9.62 0.67
N GLY A 108 13.97 8.92 1.00
CA GLY A 108 13.59 7.67 0.31
C GLY A 108 13.35 7.85 -1.18
N ILE A 109 12.69 8.95 -1.58
CA ILE A 109 12.50 9.32 -2.99
C ILE A 109 13.83 9.61 -3.66
N ALA A 110 14.71 10.42 -3.04
CA ALA A 110 16.02 10.75 -3.59
C ALA A 110 16.89 9.50 -3.80
N VAL A 111 16.99 8.63 -2.81
CA VAL A 111 17.68 7.34 -2.92
C VAL A 111 17.04 6.47 -4.01
N GLY A 112 15.73 6.47 -4.10
CA GLY A 112 15.00 5.74 -5.14
C GLY A 112 15.29 6.25 -6.54
N ILE A 113 15.36 7.56 -6.75
CA ILE A 113 15.73 8.17 -8.04
C ILE A 113 17.15 7.78 -8.42
N LEU A 114 18.10 7.89 -7.48
CA LEU A 114 19.47 7.46 -7.69
C LEU A 114 19.55 6.00 -8.10
N PHE A 115 18.89 5.12 -7.36
CA PHE A 115 18.83 3.68 -7.65
C PHE A 115 18.17 3.40 -9.02
N GLY A 116 17.04 4.06 -9.32
CA GLY A 116 16.32 3.90 -10.58
C GLY A 116 17.06 4.42 -11.80
N SER A 117 18.01 5.34 -11.61
CA SER A 117 18.83 5.94 -12.66
C SER A 117 20.05 5.09 -13.01
N LEU A 118 20.40 4.09 -12.18
CA LEU A 118 21.56 3.21 -12.43
C LEU A 118 21.35 2.41 -13.72
N PRO A 119 22.27 2.49 -14.70
CA PRO A 119 22.20 1.70 -15.91
C PRO A 119 22.66 0.26 -15.61
N ILE A 120 21.80 -0.71 -15.87
CA ILE A 120 22.13 -2.13 -15.78
C ILE A 120 22.51 -2.59 -17.22
N ALA A 121 23.80 -2.80 -17.46
CA ALA A 121 24.25 -3.31 -18.74
C ALA A 121 23.98 -4.83 -18.80
N ILE A 122 23.16 -5.26 -19.76
CA ILE A 122 22.92 -6.67 -20.04
C ILE A 122 23.64 -7.00 -21.35
N PRO A 123 24.51 -8.02 -21.37
CA PRO A 123 25.19 -8.44 -22.61
C PRO A 123 24.18 -8.73 -23.73
N GLY A 124 24.39 -8.15 -24.91
CA GLY A 124 23.49 -8.28 -26.06
C GLY A 124 22.37 -7.23 -26.16
N MET A 125 22.29 -6.30 -25.20
CA MET A 125 21.37 -5.18 -25.30
C MET A 125 22.04 -3.91 -25.83
N PRO A 126 21.47 -3.24 -26.84
CA PRO A 126 22.03 -1.97 -27.35
C PRO A 126 21.85 -0.80 -26.39
N VAL A 127 20.88 -0.90 -25.47
CA VAL A 127 20.58 0.15 -24.48
C VAL A 127 20.57 -0.46 -23.08
N PRO A 128 21.24 0.17 -22.09
CA PRO A 128 21.21 -0.33 -20.72
C PRO A 128 19.82 -0.27 -20.12
N LEU A 129 19.43 -1.31 -19.40
CA LEU A 129 18.18 -1.39 -18.65
C LEU A 129 18.21 -0.38 -17.50
N LYS A 130 17.16 0.42 -17.35
CA LYS A 130 16.98 1.33 -16.21
C LYS A 130 15.60 1.12 -15.60
N LEU A 131 15.52 1.09 -14.28
CA LEU A 131 14.23 1.05 -13.58
C LEU A 131 13.44 2.37 -13.73
N GLY A 132 14.15 3.44 -14.06
CA GLY A 132 13.58 4.75 -14.30
C GLY A 132 13.19 5.50 -13.01
N LEU A 133 12.71 6.74 -13.23
CA LEU A 133 12.38 7.67 -12.14
C LEU A 133 11.17 7.23 -11.31
N ALA A 134 10.33 6.35 -11.82
CA ALA A 134 9.16 5.83 -11.11
C ALA A 134 9.43 4.47 -10.44
N GLY A 135 10.13 3.56 -11.14
CA GLY A 135 10.41 2.21 -10.63
C GLY A 135 11.41 2.19 -9.47
N GLY A 136 12.44 3.03 -9.53
CA GLY A 136 13.44 3.13 -8.47
C GLY A 136 12.85 3.50 -7.11
N PRO A 137 12.14 4.64 -6.97
CA PRO A 137 11.49 5.02 -5.72
C PRO A 137 10.48 3.99 -5.22
N LEU A 138 9.74 3.34 -6.11
CA LEU A 138 8.79 2.29 -5.74
C LEU A 138 9.49 1.11 -5.06
N ILE A 139 10.56 0.58 -5.67
CA ILE A 139 11.32 -0.54 -5.11
C ILE A 139 11.95 -0.15 -3.78
N VAL A 140 12.59 1.02 -3.71
CA VAL A 140 13.20 1.53 -2.46
C VAL A 140 12.14 1.70 -1.37
N ALA A 141 10.94 2.22 -1.70
CA ALA A 141 9.85 2.36 -0.73
C ALA A 141 9.37 1.00 -0.20
N ILE A 142 9.24 -0.01 -1.07
CA ILE A 142 8.88 -1.38 -0.67
C ILE A 142 9.95 -1.97 0.26
N LEU A 143 11.22 -1.84 -0.10
CA LEU A 143 12.34 -2.34 0.72
C LEU A 143 12.42 -1.62 2.08
N LEU A 144 12.26 -0.31 2.11
CA LEU A 144 12.23 0.46 3.36
C LEU A 144 11.00 0.11 4.20
N GLY A 145 9.84 -0.14 3.59
CA GLY A 145 8.63 -0.56 4.30
C GLY A 145 8.79 -1.94 4.94
N TYR A 146 9.49 -2.86 4.25
CA TYR A 146 9.69 -4.23 4.72
C TYR A 146 10.86 -4.34 5.72
N TYR A 147 12.02 -3.78 5.38
CA TYR A 147 13.24 -3.90 6.18
C TYR A 147 13.43 -2.75 7.18
N GLY A 148 12.82 -1.59 6.96
CA GLY A 148 12.98 -0.41 7.79
C GLY A 148 12.77 -0.67 9.29
N PRO A 149 11.72 -1.40 9.71
CA PRO A 149 11.51 -1.74 11.11
C PRO A 149 12.65 -2.56 11.72
N ASN A 150 13.35 -3.39 10.94
CA ASN A 150 14.50 -4.17 11.41
C ASN A 150 15.68 -3.27 11.79
N PHE A 151 15.85 -2.16 11.07
CA PHE A 151 16.89 -1.15 11.30
C PHE A 151 16.42 0.00 12.20
N LYS A 152 15.23 -0.14 12.83
CA LYS A 152 14.60 0.89 13.68
C LYS A 152 14.36 2.22 12.95
N LEU A 153 14.30 2.19 11.63
CA LEU A 153 13.98 3.37 10.84
C LEU A 153 12.50 3.74 11.03
N ILE A 154 12.25 4.97 11.38
CA ILE A 154 10.88 5.49 11.55
C ILE A 154 10.44 6.06 10.21
N THR A 155 9.63 5.29 9.48
CA THR A 155 9.03 5.69 8.18
C THR A 155 7.58 6.17 8.34
N TYR A 156 7.16 6.40 9.59
CA TYR A 156 5.78 6.78 9.89
C TYR A 156 5.46 8.18 9.35
N THR A 157 4.31 8.27 8.70
CA THR A 157 3.67 9.53 8.30
C THR A 157 2.19 9.46 8.66
N THR A 158 1.60 10.60 9.02
CA THR A 158 0.16 10.66 9.31
C THR A 158 -0.65 10.30 8.06
N ALA A 159 -1.82 9.68 8.24
CA ALA A 159 -2.70 9.34 7.11
C ALA A 159 -3.08 10.57 6.29
N SER A 160 -3.35 11.70 6.96
CA SER A 160 -3.67 12.98 6.31
C SER A 160 -2.53 13.51 5.47
N ALA A 161 -1.27 13.45 5.98
CA ALA A 161 -0.11 13.88 5.20
C ALA A 161 0.14 12.96 3.99
N ASN A 162 -0.04 11.65 4.14
CA ASN A 162 0.06 10.71 3.02
C ASN A 162 -0.98 11.01 1.93
N LEU A 163 -2.24 11.25 2.31
CA LEU A 163 -3.29 11.61 1.38
C LEU A 163 -2.97 12.91 0.65
N MET A 164 -2.55 13.96 1.39
CA MET A 164 -2.18 15.24 0.81
C MET A 164 -1.01 15.10 -0.18
N LEU A 165 0.06 14.40 0.20
CA LEU A 165 1.20 14.17 -0.68
C LEU A 165 0.82 13.38 -1.94
N ARG A 166 -0.08 12.40 -1.80
CA ARG A 166 -0.61 11.63 -2.93
C ARG A 166 -1.39 12.53 -3.89
N GLU A 167 -2.33 13.33 -3.39
CA GLU A 167 -3.13 14.24 -4.22
C GLU A 167 -2.25 15.29 -4.93
N MET A 168 -1.32 15.88 -4.22
CA MET A 168 -0.35 16.82 -4.81
C MET A 168 0.52 16.12 -5.87
N GLY A 169 1.02 14.92 -5.58
CA GLY A 169 1.82 14.14 -6.52
C GLY A 169 1.05 13.80 -7.81
N ILE A 170 -0.21 13.39 -7.69
CA ILE A 170 -1.08 13.10 -8.84
C ILE A 170 -1.34 14.37 -9.64
N ALA A 171 -1.69 15.48 -8.99
CA ALA A 171 -1.96 16.75 -9.67
C ALA A 171 -0.73 17.27 -10.44
N LEU A 172 0.45 17.26 -9.82
CA LEU A 172 1.70 17.67 -10.46
C LEU A 172 2.10 16.74 -11.61
N PHE A 173 1.92 15.43 -11.44
CA PHE A 173 2.18 14.45 -12.48
C PHE A 173 1.27 14.67 -13.69
N LEU A 174 -0.04 14.79 -13.48
CA LEU A 174 -1.01 15.02 -14.56
C LEU A 174 -0.78 16.36 -15.27
N ALA A 175 -0.47 17.41 -14.52
CA ALA A 175 -0.13 18.71 -15.09
C ALA A 175 1.13 18.63 -15.96
N SER A 176 2.19 17.97 -15.45
CA SER A 176 3.45 17.79 -16.19
C SER A 176 3.24 16.99 -17.48
N VAL A 177 2.52 15.86 -17.38
CA VAL A 177 2.22 15.02 -18.56
C VAL A 177 1.33 15.77 -19.55
N GLY A 178 0.31 16.49 -19.09
CA GLY A 178 -0.58 17.27 -19.93
C GLY A 178 0.18 18.38 -20.68
N LEU A 179 1.05 19.11 -20.02
CA LEU A 179 1.89 20.13 -20.64
C LEU A 179 2.87 19.54 -21.67
N ALA A 180 3.49 18.42 -21.34
CA ALA A 180 4.44 17.76 -22.24
C ALA A 180 3.74 17.14 -23.46
N ALA A 181 2.54 16.57 -23.29
CA ALA A 181 1.81 15.89 -24.35
C ALA A 181 0.94 16.82 -25.21
N GLY A 182 0.60 18.03 -24.73
CA GLY A 182 -0.39 18.88 -25.37
C GLY A 182 -0.05 19.27 -26.81
N ARG A 183 1.16 19.73 -27.05
CA ARG A 183 1.60 20.13 -28.39
C ARG A 183 1.74 18.92 -29.34
N PRO A 184 2.50 17.86 -29.01
CA PRO A 184 2.59 16.65 -29.84
C PRO A 184 1.24 16.00 -30.11
N PHE A 185 0.28 16.10 -29.18
CA PHE A 185 -1.07 15.54 -29.36
C PHE A 185 -1.84 16.23 -30.48
N VAL A 186 -1.80 17.57 -30.51
CA VAL A 186 -2.48 18.35 -31.58
C VAL A 186 -1.84 18.04 -32.92
N ASP A 187 -0.52 18.05 -33.01
CA ASP A 187 0.23 17.77 -34.23
C ASP A 187 -0.08 16.35 -34.75
N ALA A 188 -0.14 15.36 -33.85
CA ALA A 188 -0.47 13.98 -34.21
C ALA A 188 -1.91 13.83 -34.78
N ILE A 189 -2.86 14.62 -34.29
CA ILE A 189 -4.26 14.58 -34.79
C ILE A 189 -4.39 15.32 -36.14
N VAL A 190 -3.75 16.49 -36.27
CA VAL A 190 -3.91 17.36 -37.43
C VAL A 190 -3.07 16.90 -38.62
N GLU A 191 -1.84 16.51 -38.39
CA GLU A 191 -0.83 16.18 -39.40
C GLU A 191 -0.60 14.68 -39.58
N GLY A 192 -1.05 13.84 -38.63
CA GLY A 192 -0.76 12.41 -38.58
C GLY A 192 -2.00 11.52 -38.53
N ASN A 193 -1.76 10.24 -38.30
CA ASN A 193 -2.81 9.21 -38.11
C ASN A 193 -3.30 9.14 -36.65
N GLY A 194 -3.34 10.27 -35.94
CA GLY A 194 -3.64 10.30 -34.50
C GLY A 194 -5.01 9.70 -34.16
N LEU A 195 -6.02 9.90 -35.02
CA LEU A 195 -7.34 9.28 -34.85
C LEU A 195 -7.29 7.75 -34.97
N LEU A 196 -6.47 7.21 -35.88
CA LEU A 196 -6.28 5.77 -36.01
C LEU A 196 -5.57 5.22 -34.78
N TYR A 197 -4.54 5.89 -34.29
CA TYR A 197 -3.83 5.49 -33.08
C TYR A 197 -4.73 5.56 -31.82
N ALA A 198 -5.57 6.58 -31.71
CA ALA A 198 -6.57 6.68 -30.65
C ALA A 198 -7.57 5.52 -30.70
N PHE A 199 -8.06 5.18 -31.90
CA PHE A 199 -8.97 4.06 -32.10
C PHE A 199 -8.32 2.71 -31.74
N LEU A 200 -7.10 2.45 -32.23
CA LEU A 200 -6.35 1.24 -31.88
C LEU A 200 -6.03 1.18 -30.37
N GLY A 201 -5.66 2.31 -29.78
CA GLY A 201 -5.39 2.44 -28.34
C GLY A 201 -6.60 2.09 -27.49
N LEU A 202 -7.80 2.46 -27.93
CA LEU A 202 -9.05 2.11 -27.25
C LEU A 202 -9.23 0.58 -27.15
N PHE A 203 -8.99 -0.16 -28.25
CA PHE A 203 -9.06 -1.62 -28.23
C PHE A 203 -7.97 -2.25 -27.36
N ILE A 204 -6.74 -1.78 -27.47
CA ILE A 204 -5.61 -2.26 -26.67
C ILE A 204 -5.88 -2.08 -25.17
N THR A 205 -6.62 -1.03 -24.80
CA THR A 205 -6.95 -0.77 -23.40
C THR A 205 -8.18 -1.55 -22.94
N ILE A 206 -9.29 -1.51 -23.69
CA ILE A 206 -10.58 -2.07 -23.25
C ILE A 206 -10.58 -3.60 -23.28
N ILE A 207 -10.03 -4.21 -24.33
CA ILE A 207 -10.10 -5.66 -24.50
C ILE A 207 -9.48 -6.42 -23.32
N PRO A 208 -8.23 -6.14 -22.90
CA PRO A 208 -7.64 -6.81 -21.75
C PRO A 208 -8.42 -6.59 -20.45
N LEU A 209 -8.94 -5.38 -20.21
CA LEU A 209 -9.69 -5.06 -19.01
C LEU A 209 -11.00 -5.85 -18.93
N VAL A 210 -11.74 -5.92 -20.01
CA VAL A 210 -13.00 -6.69 -20.08
C VAL A 210 -12.75 -8.18 -19.96
N VAL A 211 -11.74 -8.70 -20.64
CA VAL A 211 -11.39 -10.12 -20.62
C VAL A 211 -10.93 -10.52 -19.20
N ILE A 212 -9.97 -9.81 -18.62
CA ILE A 212 -9.43 -10.14 -17.29
C ILE A 212 -10.51 -9.92 -16.23
N GLY A 213 -11.27 -8.83 -16.28
CA GLY A 213 -12.37 -8.57 -15.37
C GLY A 213 -13.44 -9.66 -15.42
N SER A 214 -13.78 -10.13 -16.64
CA SER A 214 -14.74 -11.23 -16.85
C SER A 214 -14.23 -12.57 -16.29
N ILE A 215 -12.95 -12.88 -16.50
CA ILE A 215 -12.30 -14.07 -15.93
C ILE A 215 -12.31 -14.00 -14.41
N ALA A 216 -11.88 -12.86 -13.83
CA ALA A 216 -11.87 -12.64 -12.40
C ALA A 216 -13.27 -12.82 -11.78
N ARG A 217 -14.31 -12.35 -12.48
CA ARG A 217 -15.70 -12.49 -12.02
C ARG A 217 -16.26 -13.90 -12.17
N LYS A 218 -16.10 -14.51 -13.36
CA LYS A 218 -16.77 -15.79 -13.72
C LYS A 218 -16.00 -16.99 -13.21
N VAL A 219 -14.66 -16.99 -13.35
CA VAL A 219 -13.81 -18.15 -12.99
C VAL A 219 -13.41 -18.07 -11.51
N TYR A 220 -12.84 -16.93 -11.07
CA TYR A 220 -12.36 -16.77 -9.69
C TYR A 220 -13.43 -16.28 -8.72
N LYS A 221 -14.64 -15.95 -9.19
CA LYS A 221 -15.79 -15.49 -8.38
C LYS A 221 -15.44 -14.31 -7.47
N MET A 222 -14.52 -13.46 -7.88
CA MET A 222 -14.09 -12.31 -7.10
C MET A 222 -15.22 -11.31 -6.89
N ASN A 223 -15.17 -10.60 -5.76
CA ASN A 223 -16.08 -9.50 -5.47
C ASN A 223 -15.84 -8.33 -6.44
N TYR A 224 -16.94 -7.65 -6.84
CA TYR A 224 -16.88 -6.48 -7.74
C TYR A 224 -15.88 -5.42 -7.29
N HIS A 225 -15.90 -5.02 -6.02
CA HIS A 225 -14.98 -4.03 -5.48
C HIS A 225 -13.50 -4.45 -5.54
N SER A 226 -13.23 -5.76 -5.33
CA SER A 226 -11.87 -6.30 -5.52
C SER A 226 -11.44 -6.24 -6.98
N ILE A 227 -12.34 -6.54 -7.92
CA ILE A 227 -12.05 -6.48 -9.36
C ILE A 227 -11.75 -5.05 -9.79
N VAL A 228 -12.54 -4.07 -9.35
CA VAL A 228 -12.30 -2.65 -9.69
C VAL A 228 -10.96 -2.18 -9.12
N GLY A 229 -10.64 -2.54 -7.87
CA GLY A 229 -9.33 -2.24 -7.28
C GLY A 229 -8.17 -2.92 -8.01
N MET A 230 -8.33 -4.18 -8.39
CA MET A 230 -7.35 -4.94 -9.19
C MET A 230 -7.11 -4.30 -10.56
N ILE A 231 -8.17 -3.91 -11.26
CA ILE A 231 -8.09 -3.24 -12.56
C ILE A 231 -7.39 -1.89 -12.42
N ALA A 232 -7.79 -1.06 -11.45
CA ALA A 232 -7.14 0.21 -11.18
C ALA A 232 -5.64 0.04 -10.86
N GLY A 233 -5.28 -1.00 -10.11
CA GLY A 233 -3.89 -1.36 -9.82
C GLY A 233 -3.13 -1.83 -11.06
N ALA A 234 -3.75 -2.67 -11.90
CA ALA A 234 -3.15 -3.16 -13.12
C ALA A 234 -2.96 -2.07 -14.18
N THR A 235 -3.87 -1.10 -14.26
CA THR A 235 -3.73 0.07 -15.13
C THR A 235 -2.84 1.16 -14.54
N THR A 236 -2.39 1.02 -13.29
CA THR A 236 -1.59 2.02 -12.56
C THR A 236 -2.31 3.37 -12.49
N ASP A 237 -3.63 3.33 -12.25
CA ASP A 237 -4.53 4.49 -12.27
C ASP A 237 -5.05 4.85 -10.87
N PRO A 238 -4.39 5.76 -10.14
CA PRO A 238 -4.85 6.24 -8.84
C PRO A 238 -6.22 6.95 -8.86
N PRO A 239 -6.57 7.76 -9.89
CA PRO A 239 -7.89 8.35 -10.00
C PRO A 239 -9.02 7.31 -10.01
N THR A 240 -8.87 6.22 -10.77
CA THR A 240 -9.83 5.11 -10.75
C THR A 240 -9.96 4.47 -9.37
N LEU A 241 -8.86 4.35 -8.61
CA LEU A 241 -8.94 3.90 -7.23
C LEU A 241 -9.72 4.89 -6.35
N ALA A 242 -9.49 6.19 -6.50
CA ALA A 242 -10.22 7.20 -5.76
C ALA A 242 -11.73 7.07 -5.99
N TYR A 243 -12.15 6.95 -7.25
CA TYR A 243 -13.55 6.69 -7.61
C TYR A 243 -14.07 5.37 -7.03
N ALA A 244 -13.32 4.26 -7.15
CA ALA A 244 -13.70 2.97 -6.60
C ALA A 244 -13.90 3.01 -5.07
N SER A 245 -13.15 3.85 -4.38
CA SER A 245 -13.25 4.03 -2.93
C SER A 245 -14.52 4.78 -2.51
N THR A 246 -15.14 5.55 -3.41
CA THR A 246 -16.44 6.21 -3.12
C THR A 246 -17.61 5.24 -3.19
N LEU A 247 -17.46 4.11 -3.90
CA LEU A 247 -18.51 3.10 -4.09
C LEU A 247 -18.67 2.15 -2.89
N THR A 248 -17.75 2.16 -1.94
CA THR A 248 -17.79 1.29 -0.77
C THR A 248 -17.06 1.90 0.42
N GLU A 249 -17.64 1.77 1.61
CA GLU A 249 -17.00 2.17 2.87
C GLU A 249 -15.85 1.24 3.30
N LYS A 250 -15.73 0.06 2.66
CA LYS A 250 -14.71 -0.94 2.98
C LYS A 250 -13.48 -0.73 2.09
N ASN A 251 -12.29 -0.83 2.68
CA ASN A 251 -10.99 -0.70 1.99
C ASN A 251 -10.66 -1.84 1.01
N VAL A 252 -11.66 -2.57 0.50
CA VAL A 252 -11.47 -3.75 -0.34
C VAL A 252 -10.79 -3.40 -1.66
N SER A 253 -11.24 -2.32 -2.31
CA SER A 253 -10.63 -1.83 -3.56
C SER A 253 -9.20 -1.36 -3.35
N ALA A 254 -8.92 -0.65 -2.24
CA ALA A 254 -7.58 -0.18 -1.92
C ALA A 254 -6.59 -1.33 -1.64
N VAL A 255 -7.05 -2.39 -0.97
CA VAL A 255 -6.24 -3.59 -0.72
C VAL A 255 -5.92 -4.31 -2.03
N ALA A 256 -6.91 -4.54 -2.89
CA ALA A 256 -6.70 -5.16 -4.19
C ALA A 256 -5.76 -4.33 -5.08
N TYR A 257 -5.93 -3.01 -5.10
CA TYR A 257 -5.04 -2.07 -5.78
C TYR A 257 -3.60 -2.20 -5.31
N SER A 258 -3.37 -2.06 -4.00
CA SER A 258 -2.02 -2.07 -3.43
C SER A 258 -1.29 -3.40 -3.60
N THR A 259 -2.02 -4.49 -3.76
CA THR A 259 -1.44 -5.81 -4.05
C THR A 259 -0.95 -5.91 -5.50
N VAL A 260 -1.70 -5.35 -6.46
CA VAL A 260 -1.41 -5.50 -7.90
C VAL A 260 -0.51 -4.40 -8.43
N TYR A 261 -0.68 -3.17 -7.95
CA TYR A 261 0.02 -1.98 -8.45
C TYR A 261 1.55 -2.10 -8.52
N PRO A 262 2.27 -2.57 -7.48
CA PRO A 262 3.73 -2.66 -7.54
C PRO A 262 4.21 -3.61 -8.64
N LEU A 263 3.55 -4.75 -8.76
CA LEU A 263 3.87 -5.75 -9.78
C LEU A 263 3.55 -5.23 -11.20
N ALA A 264 2.39 -4.61 -11.37
CA ALA A 264 1.97 -4.02 -12.65
C ALA A 264 2.93 -2.92 -13.10
N MET A 265 3.36 -2.04 -12.19
CA MET A 265 4.33 -0.98 -12.48
C MET A 265 5.68 -1.55 -12.90
N PHE A 266 6.18 -2.54 -12.18
CA PHE A 266 7.43 -3.22 -12.51
C PHE A 266 7.35 -3.90 -13.89
N LEU A 267 6.29 -4.67 -14.15
CA LEU A 267 6.09 -5.36 -15.43
C LEU A 267 5.93 -4.39 -16.60
N ARG A 268 5.28 -3.24 -16.42
CA ARG A 268 5.18 -2.21 -17.46
C ARG A 268 6.53 -1.64 -17.85
N ILE A 269 7.39 -1.34 -16.87
CA ILE A 269 8.74 -0.85 -17.15
C ILE A 269 9.53 -1.89 -17.96
N LEU A 270 9.47 -3.16 -17.54
CA LEU A 270 10.15 -4.24 -18.24
C LEU A 270 9.57 -4.51 -19.62
N SER A 271 8.24 -4.55 -19.77
CA SER A 271 7.60 -4.87 -21.06
C SER A 271 7.93 -3.85 -22.13
N GLY A 272 7.98 -2.56 -21.80
CA GLY A 272 8.43 -1.53 -22.75
C GLY A 272 9.85 -1.78 -23.28
N GLN A 273 10.75 -2.20 -22.42
CA GLN A 273 12.13 -2.51 -22.79
C GLN A 273 12.23 -3.81 -23.58
N PHE A 274 11.47 -4.85 -23.23
CA PHE A 274 11.41 -6.09 -24.02
C PHE A 274 10.87 -5.87 -25.43
N VAL A 275 9.81 -5.04 -25.58
CA VAL A 275 9.28 -4.69 -26.90
C VAL A 275 10.34 -3.98 -27.75
N LEU A 276 11.06 -3.02 -27.18
CA LEU A 276 12.15 -2.35 -27.89
C LEU A 276 13.26 -3.32 -28.32
N LEU A 277 13.61 -4.29 -27.49
CA LEU A 277 14.61 -5.32 -27.82
C LEU A 277 14.16 -6.22 -28.97
N ILE A 278 12.90 -6.69 -28.92
CA ILE A 278 12.35 -7.53 -29.97
C ILE A 278 12.31 -6.76 -31.30
N LEU A 279 11.81 -5.52 -31.27
CA LEU A 279 11.74 -4.70 -32.48
C LEU A 279 13.12 -4.37 -33.04
N TRP A 280 14.12 -4.15 -32.18
CA TRP A 280 15.50 -3.90 -32.61
C TRP A 280 16.06 -5.07 -33.43
N GLN A 281 15.78 -6.32 -33.04
CA GLN A 281 16.22 -7.51 -33.77
C GLN A 281 15.61 -7.62 -35.17
N PHE A 282 14.46 -6.98 -35.43
CA PHE A 282 13.82 -6.98 -36.76
C PHE A 282 14.20 -5.79 -37.64
N VAL A 283 14.82 -4.75 -37.05
CA VAL A 283 15.21 -3.52 -37.76
C VAL A 283 16.72 -3.48 -38.04
N SER A 284 17.51 -4.21 -37.25
CA SER A 284 18.97 -4.40 -37.47
C SER A 284 19.22 -5.56 -38.41
#